data_2ef6fb0076d18799116eef3093554d29
#
_entry.id   2ef6fb0076d18799116eef3093554d29
#
_cell.length_a   1.000
_cell.length_b   1.000
_cell.length_c   1.000
_cell.angle_alpha   90.00
_cell.angle_beta   90.00
_cell.angle_gamma   90.00
#
_symmetry.space_group_name_H-M   'P 1'
#
loop_
_entity.id
_entity.type
_entity.pdbx_description
1 polymer ?
#
loop_
_entity_poly.entity_id
_entity_poly.type
_entity_poly.pdbx_seq_one_letter_code
_entity_poly.pdbx_strand_id
1 'polypeptide(L)'
;MIKGIGTDLLEKRRIEKSISKFGNKFVKKVLTEKEHQEYQTKKTSEKKVSFLSNNFACKEAVAKALGTGFSDGITLKNIEVLRESGGNPCLQLKGKAKKKALECGFKNFTLSISDTKDHSLALVIGEGE
;
A
#
# COMPACT_ATOMS: atom_id res chain seq x y z
N MET A 1 -14.54 2.98 17.20
CA MET A 1 -14.12 1.61 17.60
C MET A 1 -13.17 1.03 16.54
N ILE A 2 -12.10 0.43 16.99
CA ILE A 2 -11.19 -0.26 16.09
C ILE A 2 -11.86 -1.52 15.56
N LYS A 3 -11.89 -1.67 14.25
CA LYS A 3 -12.50 -2.82 13.59
C LYS A 3 -11.48 -3.76 12.97
N GLY A 4 -10.31 -3.27 12.67
CA GLY A 4 -9.25 -4.08 12.09
C GLY A 4 -7.91 -3.43 12.23
N ILE A 5 -6.88 -4.27 12.26
CA ILE A 5 -5.50 -3.82 12.32
C ILE A 5 -4.69 -4.68 11.35
N GLY A 6 -3.74 -4.07 10.68
CA GLY A 6 -2.86 -4.77 9.76
C GLY A 6 -1.45 -4.24 9.86
N THR A 7 -0.50 -5.16 9.76
CA THR A 7 0.91 -4.81 9.69
C THR A 7 1.54 -5.61 8.57
N ASP A 8 2.57 -5.05 7.97
CA ASP A 8 3.37 -5.78 7.00
C ASP A 8 4.82 -5.34 7.09
N LEU A 9 5.70 -6.32 7.14
CA LEU A 9 7.14 -6.11 7.14
C LEU A 9 7.70 -6.73 5.86
N LEU A 10 8.35 -5.91 5.05
CA LEU A 10 8.78 -6.30 3.72
C LEU A 10 10.26 -6.00 3.51
N GLU A 11 11.01 -6.97 3.00
CA GLU A 11 12.38 -6.75 2.56
C GLU A 11 12.36 -6.03 1.20
N LYS A 12 13.02 -4.88 1.13
CA LYS A 12 13.11 -4.10 -0.12
C LYS A 12 13.78 -4.89 -1.25
N ARG A 13 14.67 -5.80 -0.89
CA ARG A 13 15.35 -6.66 -1.86
C ARG A 13 14.37 -7.51 -2.67
N ARG A 14 13.26 -7.94 -2.08
CA ARG A 14 12.23 -8.70 -2.80
C ARG A 14 11.59 -7.86 -3.89
N ILE A 15 11.34 -6.59 -3.61
CA ILE A 15 10.78 -5.65 -4.58
C ILE A 15 11.80 -5.37 -5.69
N GLU A 16 13.05 -5.15 -5.32
CA GLU A 16 14.13 -4.94 -6.27
C GLU A 16 14.27 -6.11 -7.25
N LYS A 17 14.20 -7.33 -6.74
CA LYS A 17 14.24 -8.53 -7.58
C LYS A 17 13.05 -8.61 -8.52
N SER A 18 11.86 -8.26 -8.07
CA SER A 18 10.67 -8.27 -8.92
C SER A 18 10.76 -7.23 -10.02
N ILE A 19 11.29 -6.04 -9.72
CA ILE A 19 11.52 -5.01 -10.73
C ILE A 19 12.54 -5.49 -11.76
N SER A 20 13.64 -6.10 -11.31
CA SER A 20 14.66 -6.63 -12.20
C SER A 20 14.13 -7.72 -13.13
N LYS A 21 13.26 -8.58 -12.61
CA LYS A 21 12.72 -9.71 -13.35
C LYS A 21 11.58 -9.32 -14.30
N PHE A 22 10.68 -8.44 -13.87
CA PHE A 22 9.45 -8.13 -14.60
C PHE A 22 9.37 -6.69 -15.10
N GLY A 23 10.26 -5.80 -14.65
CA GLY A 23 10.30 -4.41 -15.09
C GLY A 23 9.03 -3.64 -14.77
N ASN A 24 8.65 -2.74 -15.68
CA ASN A 24 7.46 -1.90 -15.50
C ASN A 24 6.16 -2.66 -15.37
N LYS A 25 6.10 -3.88 -15.88
CA LYS A 25 4.91 -4.71 -15.75
C LYS A 25 4.56 -4.97 -14.29
N PHE A 26 5.58 -5.26 -13.46
CA PHE A 26 5.40 -5.41 -12.03
C PHE A 26 4.98 -4.10 -11.37
N VAL A 27 5.70 -3.02 -11.69
CA VAL A 27 5.42 -1.69 -11.12
C VAL A 27 3.98 -1.28 -11.37
N LYS A 28 3.52 -1.42 -12.62
CA LYS A 28 2.16 -1.05 -13.01
C LYS A 28 1.09 -1.97 -12.42
N LYS A 29 1.46 -3.20 -12.07
CA LYS A 29 0.53 -4.11 -11.40
C LYS A 29 0.29 -3.70 -9.94
N VAL A 30 1.29 -3.12 -9.30
CA VAL A 30 1.22 -2.70 -7.90
C VAL A 30 0.62 -1.31 -7.76
N LEU A 31 1.05 -0.36 -8.58
CA LEU A 31 0.73 1.06 -8.42
C LEU A 31 -0.45 1.50 -9.27
N THR A 32 -1.30 2.35 -8.69
CA THR A 32 -2.32 3.07 -9.46
C THR A 32 -1.61 4.11 -10.34
N GLU A 33 -2.35 4.72 -11.25
CA GLU A 33 -1.78 5.73 -12.14
C GLU A 33 -1.19 6.91 -11.35
N LYS A 34 -1.89 7.40 -10.34
CA LYS A 34 -1.40 8.50 -9.50
C LYS A 34 -0.15 8.12 -8.73
N GLU A 35 -0.12 6.92 -8.16
CA GLU A 35 1.05 6.43 -7.47
C GLU A 35 2.23 6.28 -8.44
N HIS A 36 1.95 5.81 -9.66
CA HIS A 36 2.98 5.65 -10.68
C HIS A 36 3.59 7.00 -11.08
N GLN A 37 2.78 8.05 -11.16
CA GLN A 37 3.27 9.40 -11.43
C GLN A 37 4.28 9.83 -10.36
N GLU A 38 3.96 9.59 -9.09
CA GLU A 38 4.90 9.92 -8.01
C GLU A 38 6.16 9.05 -8.08
N TYR A 39 5.99 7.76 -8.36
CA TYR A 39 7.12 6.85 -8.54
C TYR A 39 8.10 7.38 -9.57
N GLN A 40 7.60 7.88 -10.69
CA GLN A 40 8.42 8.40 -11.78
C GLN A 40 9.21 9.65 -11.38
N THR A 41 8.76 10.40 -10.37
CA THR A 41 9.49 11.59 -9.90
C THR A 41 10.73 11.25 -9.10
N LYS A 42 10.85 10.01 -8.62
CA LYS A 42 12.01 9.61 -7.81
C LYS A 42 13.25 9.55 -8.68
N LYS A 43 14.34 10.17 -8.20
CA LYS A 43 15.54 10.42 -9.02
C LYS A 43 16.51 9.25 -9.08
N THR A 44 16.44 8.31 -8.15
CA THR A 44 17.37 7.18 -8.10
C THR A 44 16.60 5.86 -8.05
N SER A 45 17.26 4.79 -8.48
CA SER A 45 16.70 3.44 -8.36
C SER A 45 16.38 3.10 -6.91
N GLU A 46 17.25 3.48 -6.00
CA GLU A 46 17.07 3.24 -4.57
C GLU A 46 15.80 3.91 -4.03
N LYS A 47 15.57 5.17 -4.42
CA LYS A 47 14.37 5.89 -4.01
C LYS A 47 13.10 5.30 -4.63
N LYS A 48 13.19 4.85 -5.88
CA LYS A 48 12.07 4.17 -6.55
C LYS A 48 11.71 2.87 -5.83
N VAL A 49 12.71 2.07 -5.49
CA VAL A 49 12.49 0.81 -4.75
C VAL A 49 11.87 1.10 -3.39
N SER A 50 12.37 2.10 -2.67
CA SER A 50 11.80 2.47 -1.36
C SER A 50 10.35 2.91 -1.46
N PHE A 51 10.02 3.75 -2.43
CA PHE A 51 8.65 4.21 -2.63
C PHE A 51 7.71 3.04 -2.93
N LEU A 52 8.12 2.19 -3.86
CA LEU A 52 7.30 1.03 -4.25
C LEU A 52 7.14 0.05 -3.09
N SER A 53 8.22 -0.21 -2.35
CA SER A 53 8.19 -1.11 -1.19
C SER A 53 7.29 -0.58 -0.09
N ASN A 54 7.37 0.72 0.20
CA ASN A 54 6.55 1.35 1.23
C ASN A 54 5.07 1.27 0.87
N ASN A 55 4.72 1.56 -0.38
CA ASN A 55 3.34 1.48 -0.83
C ASN A 55 2.84 0.03 -0.88
N PHE A 56 3.69 -0.90 -1.32
CA PHE A 56 3.34 -2.32 -1.35
C PHE A 56 3.04 -2.82 0.08
N ALA A 57 3.92 -2.52 1.04
CA ALA A 57 3.71 -2.92 2.43
C ALA A 57 2.41 -2.33 3.00
N CYS A 58 2.13 -1.07 2.67
CA CYS A 58 0.90 -0.41 3.12
C CYS A 58 -0.34 -1.10 2.55
N LYS A 59 -0.33 -1.45 1.27
CA LYS A 59 -1.45 -2.15 0.63
C LYS A 59 -1.70 -3.52 1.25
N GLU A 60 -0.63 -4.25 1.54
CA GLU A 60 -0.73 -5.54 2.25
C GLU A 60 -1.32 -5.36 3.65
N ALA A 61 -0.87 -4.34 4.37
CA ALA A 61 -1.38 -4.06 5.71
C ALA A 61 -2.87 -3.69 5.69
N VAL A 62 -3.31 -2.92 4.70
CA VAL A 62 -4.73 -2.58 4.53
C VAL A 62 -5.56 -3.83 4.28
N ALA A 63 -5.08 -4.71 3.38
CA ALA A 63 -5.78 -5.94 3.08
C ALA A 63 -5.92 -6.84 4.33
N LYS A 64 -4.88 -6.89 5.16
CA LYS A 64 -4.93 -7.60 6.45
C LYS A 64 -5.93 -6.96 7.41
N ALA A 65 -5.96 -5.63 7.48
CA ALA A 65 -6.91 -4.92 8.34
C ALA A 65 -8.36 -5.18 7.92
N LEU A 66 -8.61 -5.30 6.62
CA LEU A 66 -9.94 -5.67 6.09
C LEU A 66 -10.30 -7.12 6.39
N GLY A 67 -9.33 -7.95 6.73
CA GLY A 67 -9.54 -9.36 7.03
C GLY A 67 -9.62 -10.28 5.82
N THR A 68 -9.36 -9.74 4.63
CA THR A 68 -9.52 -10.51 3.39
C THR A 68 -8.21 -10.92 2.73
N GLY A 69 -7.12 -10.20 3.02
CA GLY A 69 -5.96 -10.28 2.15
C GLY A 69 -6.39 -9.86 0.74
N PHE A 70 -5.72 -10.36 -0.28
CA PHE A 70 -6.06 -10.07 -1.68
C PHE A 70 -6.93 -11.18 -2.27
N SER A 71 -8.02 -11.50 -1.57
CA SER A 71 -9.05 -12.41 -2.04
C SER A 71 -10.31 -11.64 -2.42
N ASP A 72 -11.34 -12.35 -2.86
CA ASP A 72 -12.65 -11.77 -3.21
C ASP A 72 -12.57 -10.68 -4.28
N GLY A 73 -11.56 -10.76 -5.15
CA GLY A 73 -11.39 -9.81 -6.23
C GLY A 73 -10.74 -8.49 -5.83
N ILE A 74 -10.26 -8.38 -4.59
CA ILE A 74 -9.52 -7.21 -4.14
C ILE A 74 -8.11 -7.27 -4.71
N THR A 75 -7.67 -6.19 -5.33
CA THR A 75 -6.34 -6.10 -5.95
C THR A 75 -5.54 -4.98 -5.33
N LEU A 76 -4.23 -5.00 -5.59
CA LEU A 76 -3.32 -3.95 -5.12
C LEU A 76 -3.76 -2.56 -5.60
N LYS A 77 -4.30 -2.46 -6.80
CA LYS A 77 -4.76 -1.17 -7.36
C LYS A 77 -6.05 -0.66 -6.74
N ASN A 78 -6.78 -1.50 -6.01
CA ASN A 78 -7.95 -1.04 -5.26
C ASN A 78 -7.56 -0.20 -4.04
N ILE A 79 -6.30 -0.23 -3.66
CA ILE A 79 -5.79 0.47 -2.49
C ILE A 79 -4.77 1.49 -2.96
N GLU A 80 -5.13 2.77 -2.90
CA GLU A 80 -4.25 3.84 -3.35
C GLU A 80 -3.65 4.55 -2.15
N VAL A 81 -2.32 4.65 -2.12
CA VAL A 81 -1.58 5.28 -1.03
C VAL A 81 -0.87 6.51 -1.60
N LEU A 82 -1.39 7.67 -1.28
CA LEU A 82 -0.83 8.94 -1.71
C LEU A 82 -0.14 9.61 -0.53
N ARG A 83 0.52 10.72 -0.78
CA ARG A 83 1.19 11.51 0.26
C ARG A 83 0.53 12.89 0.31
N GLU A 84 0.26 13.36 1.53
CA GLU A 84 -0.17 14.72 1.75
C GLU A 84 1.03 15.66 1.64
N SER A 85 0.79 16.97 1.61
CA SER A 85 1.86 17.96 1.48
C SER A 85 2.95 17.84 2.55
N GLY A 86 2.60 17.38 3.74
CA GLY A 86 3.56 17.13 4.82
C GLY A 86 4.28 15.79 4.74
N GLY A 87 4.02 15.00 3.70
CA GLY A 87 4.63 13.69 3.53
C GLY A 87 3.88 12.53 4.17
N ASN A 88 2.83 12.80 4.93
CA ASN A 88 2.03 11.77 5.58
C ASN A 88 1.29 10.93 4.54
N PRO A 89 1.24 9.61 4.71
CA PRO A 89 0.46 8.78 3.79
C PRO A 89 -1.03 8.98 4.00
N CYS A 90 -1.79 8.97 2.92
CA CYS A 90 -3.24 8.97 2.97
C CYS A 90 -3.77 7.88 2.05
N LEU A 91 -4.88 7.28 2.46
CA LEU A 91 -5.42 6.10 1.83
C LEU A 91 -6.72 6.42 1.11
N GLN A 92 -6.86 5.88 -0.09
CA GLN A 92 -8.13 5.89 -0.78
C GLN A 92 -8.44 4.48 -1.28
N LEU A 93 -9.58 3.94 -0.87
CA LEU A 93 -10.05 2.64 -1.34
C LEU A 93 -10.91 2.81 -2.57
N LYS A 94 -10.82 1.85 -3.48
CA LYS A 94 -11.56 1.82 -4.75
C LYS A 94 -12.12 0.44 -4.98
N GLY A 95 -13.12 0.36 -5.86
CA GLY A 95 -13.66 -0.91 -6.31
C GLY A 95 -14.08 -1.85 -5.19
N LYS A 96 -13.67 -3.10 -5.31
CA LYS A 96 -14.08 -4.14 -4.36
C LYS A 96 -13.53 -3.95 -2.95
N ALA A 97 -12.36 -3.30 -2.81
CA ALA A 97 -11.83 -2.99 -1.49
C ALA A 97 -12.72 -1.96 -0.77
N LYS A 98 -13.16 -0.94 -1.51
CA LYS A 98 -14.09 0.06 -0.96
C LYS A 98 -15.41 -0.56 -0.56
N LYS A 99 -15.96 -1.43 -1.42
CA LYS A 99 -17.21 -2.13 -1.15
C LYS A 99 -17.09 -2.97 0.12
N LYS A 100 -16.01 -3.73 0.25
CA LYS A 100 -15.78 -4.58 1.42
C LYS A 100 -15.67 -3.76 2.70
N ALA A 101 -14.94 -2.65 2.65
CA ALA A 101 -14.81 -1.77 3.80
C ALA A 101 -16.16 -1.22 4.25
N LEU A 102 -16.99 -0.78 3.32
CA LEU A 102 -18.33 -0.28 3.63
C LEU A 102 -19.21 -1.37 4.23
N GLU A 103 -19.21 -2.56 3.65
CA GLU A 103 -20.00 -3.70 4.14
C GLU A 103 -19.60 -4.08 5.57
N CYS A 104 -18.32 -3.98 5.91
CA CYS A 104 -17.81 -4.32 7.22
C CYS A 104 -17.88 -3.18 8.24
N GLY A 105 -18.38 -2.01 7.84
CA GLY A 105 -18.56 -0.87 8.74
C GLY A 105 -17.33 -0.03 8.99
N PHE A 106 -16.31 -0.17 8.16
CA PHE A 106 -15.13 0.70 8.25
C PHE A 106 -15.49 2.11 7.78
N LYS A 107 -15.07 3.11 8.52
CA LYS A 107 -15.31 4.53 8.19
C LYS A 107 -14.03 5.27 7.87
N ASN A 108 -12.94 4.95 8.55
CA ASN A 108 -11.66 5.59 8.26
C ASN A 108 -10.51 4.65 8.59
N PHE A 109 -9.37 4.97 8.01
CA PHE A 109 -8.14 4.24 8.24
C PHE A 109 -7.05 5.22 8.63
N THR A 110 -6.29 4.85 9.65
CA THR A 110 -5.09 5.56 10.07
C THR A 110 -3.91 4.67 9.76
N LEU A 111 -2.87 5.23 9.17
CA LEU A 111 -1.76 4.41 8.76
C LEU A 111 -0.43 5.11 9.04
N SER A 112 0.60 4.29 9.24
CA SER A 112 1.97 4.75 9.44
C SER A 112 2.89 3.85 8.65
N ILE A 113 3.89 4.44 8.02
CA ILE A 113 4.90 3.72 7.25
C ILE A 113 6.26 4.12 7.80
N SER A 114 7.09 3.13 8.10
CA SER A 114 8.46 3.34 8.52
C SER A 114 9.37 2.48 7.66
N ASP A 115 10.54 2.98 7.33
CA ASP A 115 11.47 2.16 6.57
C ASP A 115 12.91 2.37 7.03
N THR A 116 13.71 1.35 6.75
CA THR A 116 15.15 1.39 6.89
C THR A 116 15.74 1.21 5.49
N LYS A 117 17.05 1.11 5.40
CA LYS A 117 17.70 0.81 4.13
C LYS A 117 17.17 -0.48 3.50
N ASP A 118 16.89 -1.49 4.32
CA ASP A 118 16.58 -2.83 3.83
C ASP A 118 15.12 -3.25 3.97
N HIS A 119 14.33 -2.55 4.77
CA HIS A 119 12.96 -2.98 5.09
C HIS A 119 11.97 -1.83 5.03
N SER A 120 10.74 -2.18 4.70
CA SER A 120 9.56 -1.31 4.83
C SER A 120 8.61 -1.94 5.85
N LEU A 121 8.05 -1.11 6.71
CA LEU A 121 7.05 -1.54 7.70
C LEU A 121 5.84 -0.64 7.57
N ALA A 122 4.66 -1.25 7.49
CA ALA A 122 3.40 -0.51 7.50
C ALA A 122 2.51 -0.98 8.63
N LEU A 123 1.82 -0.04 9.25
CA LEU A 123 0.80 -0.30 10.26
C LEU A 123 -0.47 0.42 9.81
N VAL A 124 -1.58 -0.30 9.81
CA VAL A 124 -2.89 0.24 9.44
C VAL A 124 -3.90 -0.09 10.51
N ILE A 125 -4.65 0.92 10.92
CA ILE A 125 -5.77 0.76 11.88
C ILE A 125 -7.03 1.21 11.18
N GLY A 126 -7.99 0.31 11.06
CA GLY A 126 -9.30 0.60 10.50
C GLY A 126 -10.31 0.81 11.60
N GLU A 127 -11.05 1.91 11.53
CA GLU A 127 -12.04 2.27 12.54
C GLU A 127 -13.44 2.39 11.93
N GLY A 128 -14.44 2.19 12.76
CA GLY A 128 -15.83 2.30 12.34
C GLY A 128 -16.75 2.02 13.52
N GLU A 129 -17.97 1.66 13.21
CA GLU A 129 -18.99 1.37 14.21
C GLU A 129 -19.31 -0.11 14.34
#